data_ee99b43ec4247cd44b5fa9dd1dada912
#
_entry.id   ee99b43ec4247cd44b5fa9dd1dada912
#
_cell.length_a   1.000
_cell.length_b   1.000
_cell.length_c   1.000
_cell.angle_alpha   90.00
_cell.angle_beta   90.00
_cell.angle_gamma   90.00
#
_symmetry.space_group_name_H-M   'P 1'
#
loop_
_entity.id
_entity.type
_entity.pdbx_description
1 polymer ?
#
loop_
_entity_poly.entity_id
_entity_poly.type
_entity_poly.pdbx_seq_one_letter_code
_entity_poly.pdbx_strand_id
1 'polypeptide(L)'
;FRGANIDNILKFTQLYKGAKLFKLEQNYRSTQTIVCAANSLIEKNSEQIKKEVFSEKAKGEPIGVFNAYSDVEEGEIVANQIVKLRSREHYSYNDFAILYRTNAQSRIFEEALRKRSLPYKIYGGLSFYQRKEIKDVISYFRLAVNPNDEEAFKRVLNYPARGIGDTTLNKVIDAAAQHHVSLWMVLEEPLAYGLNINKGMHTKLQGFRELVKSFIVEIPKKNAYELGAMIVRQSGIMNEIYQSNDPENLSRQENIEELINGMHDFCAIREEEGNENILLTDFLSEVSLLTDQDNEKEEDAEKIILMTIHSAKGLEFKNVFVVGLEENLFPSALSLNSYKELEEERRLFYVAITRAEEHCYLSFAKSRFKYGKMEFSSPSRFLKDIDVHFLKLPQEEQMARRIDERASRFCREQNERASRFLFDESASQPSYGRSSSNLSGGQKSFFVGERPKAEIIRPSVPRNLTKVGLATVSKPSAAGTLPVNVLAGQVIEHERFGIGDVIKVEGTGENSKATVRFRNAGEKQLLLKFARFKVVE
;
A
#
# COMPACT_ATOMS: atom_id res chain seq x y z
N PHE A 1 -0.29 12.33 17.44
CA PHE A 1 -1.30 11.57 16.71
C PHE A 1 -2.64 12.31 16.79
N ARG A 2 -3.44 12.39 15.71
CA ARG A 2 -4.78 13.02 15.65
C ARG A 2 -4.84 14.43 16.25
N GLY A 3 -4.07 15.38 15.70
CA GLY A 3 -4.09 16.78 16.11
C GLY A 3 -3.29 17.12 17.38
N ALA A 4 -2.56 16.18 17.96
CA ALA A 4 -1.63 16.48 19.03
C ALA A 4 -0.43 17.27 18.48
N ASN A 5 -0.07 18.36 19.15
CA ASN A 5 1.10 19.17 18.79
C ASN A 5 2.25 18.85 19.72
N ILE A 6 3.36 18.34 19.18
CA ILE A 6 4.55 18.01 19.93
C ILE A 6 5.18 19.23 20.61
N ASP A 7 4.98 20.44 20.06
CA ASP A 7 5.47 21.70 20.64
C ASP A 7 5.02 21.88 22.09
N ASN A 8 3.83 21.36 22.46
CA ASN A 8 3.33 21.44 23.83
C ASN A 8 4.24 20.70 24.82
N ILE A 9 4.86 19.59 24.37
CA ILE A 9 5.78 18.81 25.21
C ILE A 9 7.18 19.43 25.15
N LEU A 10 7.66 19.79 23.96
CA LEU A 10 9.01 20.34 23.78
C LEU A 10 9.21 21.68 24.51
N LYS A 11 8.17 22.52 24.54
CA LYS A 11 8.19 23.84 25.18
C LYS A 11 7.74 23.82 26.65
N PHE A 12 7.36 22.66 27.18
CA PHE A 12 6.77 22.56 28.53
C PHE A 12 7.69 23.13 29.61
N THR A 13 8.96 22.73 29.61
CA THR A 13 9.96 23.23 30.57
C THR A 13 10.29 24.70 30.41
N GLN A 14 10.08 25.26 29.21
CA GLN A 14 10.26 26.70 28.94
C GLN A 14 9.06 27.52 29.44
N LEU A 15 7.84 26.96 29.29
CA LEU A 15 6.58 27.62 29.70
C LEU A 15 6.38 27.54 31.23
N TYR A 16 6.77 26.44 31.85
CA TYR A 16 6.58 26.21 33.27
C TYR A 16 7.93 26.21 34.01
N LYS A 17 8.31 27.37 34.57
CA LYS A 17 9.53 27.52 35.36
C LYS A 17 9.50 26.58 36.57
N GLY A 18 10.55 25.76 36.74
CA GLY A 18 10.66 24.79 37.82
C GLY A 18 10.19 23.37 37.48
N ALA A 19 9.64 23.15 36.29
CA ALA A 19 9.35 21.79 35.81
C ALA A 19 10.65 20.98 35.69
N LYS A 20 10.66 19.76 36.25
CA LYS A 20 11.80 18.84 36.15
C LYS A 20 11.54 17.82 35.07
N LEU A 21 12.54 17.56 34.23
CA LEU A 21 12.50 16.57 33.18
C LEU A 21 13.11 15.25 33.68
N PHE A 22 12.32 14.18 33.69
CA PHE A 22 12.79 12.82 33.94
C PHE A 22 12.64 12.01 32.64
N LYS A 23 13.70 11.35 32.23
CA LYS A 23 13.71 10.50 31.05
C LYS A 23 13.54 9.05 31.47
N LEU A 24 12.54 8.36 30.89
CA LEU A 24 12.38 6.93 31.01
C LEU A 24 13.13 6.28 29.83
N GLU A 25 14.28 5.67 30.13
CA GLU A 25 15.21 5.17 29.11
C GLU A 25 15.26 3.63 29.07
N GLN A 26 14.91 2.94 30.16
CA GLN A 26 14.86 1.49 30.20
C GLN A 26 13.56 0.95 29.55
N ASN A 27 13.73 0.08 28.55
CA ASN A 27 12.65 -0.64 27.89
C ASN A 27 12.61 -2.09 28.40
N TYR A 28 11.48 -2.51 28.96
CA TYR A 28 11.28 -3.84 29.52
C TYR A 28 10.55 -4.79 28.56
N ARG A 29 10.06 -4.29 27.40
CA ARG A 29 9.26 -5.03 26.45
C ARG A 29 10.09 -5.78 25.43
N SER A 30 10.91 -5.05 24.70
CA SER A 30 11.52 -5.50 23.45
C SER A 30 12.94 -6.02 23.64
N THR A 31 13.39 -6.90 22.73
CA THR A 31 14.80 -7.29 22.62
C THR A 31 15.70 -6.10 22.28
N GLN A 32 17.00 -6.22 22.56
CA GLN A 32 17.98 -5.14 22.31
C GLN A 32 18.01 -4.71 20.84
N THR A 33 17.96 -5.67 19.90
CA THR A 33 17.95 -5.37 18.46
C THR A 33 16.78 -4.49 18.04
N ILE A 34 15.57 -4.79 18.54
CA ILE A 34 14.37 -3.97 18.25
C ILE A 34 14.53 -2.55 18.80
N VAL A 35 15.02 -2.42 20.04
CA VAL A 35 15.23 -1.12 20.68
C VAL A 35 16.28 -0.30 19.93
N CYS A 36 17.41 -0.89 19.58
CA CYS A 36 18.47 -0.22 18.84
C CYS A 36 18.00 0.21 17.43
N ALA A 37 17.26 -0.64 16.73
CA ALA A 37 16.65 -0.30 15.44
C ALA A 37 15.70 0.89 15.56
N ALA A 38 14.83 0.89 16.57
CA ALA A 38 13.90 1.98 16.82
C ALA A 38 14.63 3.29 17.19
N ASN A 39 15.71 3.22 17.96
CA ASN A 39 16.54 4.38 18.27
C ASN A 39 17.16 4.98 17.01
N SER A 40 17.77 4.15 16.14
CA SER A 40 18.40 4.61 14.89
C SER A 40 17.40 5.30 13.97
N LEU A 41 16.14 4.83 13.94
CA LEU A 41 15.03 5.43 13.19
C LEU A 41 14.67 6.81 13.75
N ILE A 42 14.38 6.89 15.06
CA ILE A 42 13.85 8.12 15.66
C ILE A 42 14.91 9.21 15.79
N GLU A 43 16.18 8.86 15.82
CA GLU A 43 17.29 9.81 15.84
C GLU A 43 17.29 10.76 14.63
N LYS A 44 16.67 10.35 13.51
CA LYS A 44 16.52 11.17 12.30
C LYS A 44 15.54 12.34 12.47
N ASN A 45 14.74 12.36 13.53
CA ASN A 45 13.88 13.48 13.84
C ASN A 45 14.67 14.61 14.48
N SER A 46 14.49 15.84 14.01
CA SER A 46 15.14 17.02 14.57
C SER A 46 14.45 17.51 15.84
N GLU A 47 13.11 17.49 15.84
CA GLU A 47 12.30 17.95 16.96
C GLU A 47 12.01 16.82 17.94
N GLN A 48 12.90 16.62 18.94
CA GLN A 48 12.73 15.60 19.96
C GLN A 48 13.47 15.93 21.24
N ILE A 49 13.01 15.37 22.37
CA ILE A 49 13.80 15.29 23.59
C ILE A 49 14.74 14.10 23.45
N LYS A 50 16.03 14.37 23.22
CA LYS A 50 17.03 13.30 23.06
C LYS A 50 17.06 12.42 24.29
N LYS A 51 16.86 11.13 24.10
CA LYS A 51 17.02 10.07 25.10
C LYS A 51 17.59 8.83 24.43
N GLU A 52 18.30 8.02 25.17
CA GLU A 52 18.84 6.75 24.69
C GLU A 52 18.08 5.61 25.37
N VAL A 53 17.17 5.01 24.63
CA VAL A 53 16.38 3.88 25.14
C VAL A 53 17.21 2.61 25.04
N PHE A 54 17.32 1.85 26.14
CA PHE A 54 18.06 0.58 26.17
C PHE A 54 17.20 -0.54 26.72
N SER A 55 17.58 -1.80 26.43
CA SER A 55 16.94 -2.99 26.96
C SER A 55 17.98 -3.93 27.58
N GLU A 56 17.63 -4.54 28.70
CA GLU A 56 18.42 -5.59 29.37
C GLU A 56 18.00 -7.00 28.92
N LYS A 57 16.97 -7.13 28.07
CA LYS A 57 16.59 -8.40 27.47
C LYS A 57 17.69 -8.97 26.56
N ALA A 58 17.50 -10.19 26.09
CA ALA A 58 18.39 -10.81 25.10
C ALA A 58 18.55 -9.95 23.84
N LYS A 59 19.67 -10.14 23.12
CA LYS A 59 19.94 -9.41 21.88
C LYS A 59 18.79 -9.53 20.88
N GLY A 60 18.22 -10.73 20.74
CA GLY A 60 17.16 -11.03 19.78
C GLY A 60 17.66 -11.16 18.33
N GLU A 61 16.75 -11.57 17.45
CA GLU A 61 17.01 -11.67 16.00
C GLU A 61 16.97 -10.30 15.32
N PRO A 62 17.67 -10.10 14.19
CA PRO A 62 17.51 -8.92 13.35
C PRO A 62 16.06 -8.81 12.82
N ILE A 63 15.59 -7.58 12.61
CA ILE A 63 14.28 -7.30 12.05
C ILE A 63 14.22 -7.83 10.61
N GLY A 64 13.31 -8.76 10.33
CA GLY A 64 13.14 -9.33 9.01
C GLY A 64 12.51 -8.34 8.03
N VAL A 65 13.08 -8.18 6.83
CA VAL A 65 12.52 -7.34 5.78
C VAL A 65 12.09 -8.22 4.61
N PHE A 66 10.83 -8.08 4.18
CA PHE A 66 10.27 -8.80 3.05
C PHE A 66 9.95 -7.83 1.91
N ASN A 67 10.36 -8.21 0.72
CA ASN A 67 10.10 -7.51 -0.52
C ASN A 67 9.16 -8.37 -1.36
N ALA A 68 7.92 -7.93 -1.53
CA ALA A 68 6.92 -8.60 -2.35
C ALA A 68 6.81 -7.95 -3.74
N TYR A 69 6.41 -8.71 -4.75
CA TYR A 69 6.12 -8.18 -6.09
C TYR A 69 4.81 -7.41 -6.11
N SER A 70 3.80 -7.92 -5.39
CA SER A 70 2.50 -7.29 -5.26
C SER A 70 2.01 -7.31 -3.81
N ASP A 71 0.94 -6.57 -3.53
CA ASP A 71 0.25 -6.61 -2.24
C ASP A 71 -0.37 -7.98 -1.94
N VAL A 72 -0.85 -8.69 -2.96
CA VAL A 72 -1.35 -10.07 -2.83
C VAL A 72 -0.22 -10.98 -2.34
N GLU A 73 0.96 -10.90 -2.95
CA GLU A 73 2.12 -11.68 -2.50
C GLU A 73 2.58 -11.24 -1.10
N GLU A 74 2.49 -9.94 -0.76
CA GLU A 74 2.78 -9.44 0.59
C GLU A 74 1.92 -10.15 1.63
N GLY A 75 0.60 -10.25 1.38
CA GLY A 75 -0.33 -11.00 2.24
C GLY A 75 0.05 -12.47 2.41
N GLU A 76 0.42 -13.13 1.30
CA GLU A 76 0.84 -14.53 1.30
C GLU A 76 2.14 -14.75 2.08
N ILE A 77 3.14 -13.86 1.93
CA ILE A 77 4.41 -13.91 2.67
C ILE A 77 4.15 -13.79 4.18
N VAL A 78 3.33 -12.82 4.59
CA VAL A 78 3.00 -12.58 6.01
C VAL A 78 2.29 -13.80 6.59
N ALA A 79 1.25 -14.31 5.93
CA ALA A 79 0.53 -15.49 6.38
C ALA A 79 1.43 -16.73 6.49
N ASN A 80 2.31 -16.97 5.50
CA ASN A 80 3.29 -18.05 5.53
C ASN A 80 4.29 -17.92 6.69
N GLN A 81 4.74 -16.69 6.96
CA GLN A 81 5.70 -16.44 8.05
C GLN A 81 5.04 -16.68 9.42
N ILE A 82 3.77 -16.31 9.59
CA ILE A 82 3.00 -16.64 10.81
C ILE A 82 2.94 -18.15 11.02
N VAL A 83 2.58 -18.91 9.98
CA VAL A 83 2.53 -20.39 10.06
C VAL A 83 3.89 -20.98 10.43
N LYS A 84 4.98 -20.49 9.82
CA LYS A 84 6.35 -20.93 10.11
C LYS A 84 6.76 -20.66 11.55
N LEU A 85 6.50 -19.44 12.05
CA LEU A 85 6.85 -19.06 13.42
C LEU A 85 6.06 -19.87 14.44
N ARG A 86 4.75 -20.02 14.22
CA ARG A 86 3.89 -20.82 15.08
C ARG A 86 4.38 -22.28 15.18
N SER A 87 4.74 -22.87 14.05
CA SER A 87 5.24 -24.25 14.02
C SER A 87 6.61 -24.42 14.68
N ARG A 88 7.49 -23.41 14.55
CA ARG A 88 8.85 -23.46 15.08
C ARG A 88 8.94 -23.14 16.57
N GLU A 89 8.21 -22.10 17.03
CA GLU A 89 8.34 -21.51 18.36
C GLU A 89 7.11 -21.76 19.25
N HIS A 90 6.09 -22.46 18.73
CA HIS A 90 4.85 -22.78 19.45
C HIS A 90 4.06 -21.56 19.97
N TYR A 91 4.12 -20.44 19.25
CA TYR A 91 3.32 -19.26 19.59
C TYR A 91 1.82 -19.49 19.45
N SER A 92 1.05 -18.83 20.34
CA SER A 92 -0.40 -18.67 20.19
C SER A 92 -0.74 -17.70 19.05
N TYR A 93 -1.90 -17.81 18.43
CA TYR A 93 -2.33 -16.80 17.44
C TYR A 93 -2.45 -15.40 18.03
N ASN A 94 -2.76 -15.27 19.32
CA ASN A 94 -2.81 -13.98 20.03
C ASN A 94 -1.43 -13.30 20.15
N ASP A 95 -0.34 -14.04 19.98
CA ASP A 95 1.02 -13.51 20.01
C ASP A 95 1.40 -12.75 18.72
N PHE A 96 0.51 -12.74 17.70
CA PHE A 96 0.76 -12.13 16.41
C PHE A 96 -0.10 -10.88 16.17
N ALA A 97 0.54 -9.82 15.68
CA ALA A 97 -0.16 -8.63 15.19
C ALA A 97 0.32 -8.22 13.80
N ILE A 98 -0.63 -7.83 12.94
CA ILE A 98 -0.38 -7.22 11.63
C ILE A 98 -0.79 -5.75 11.74
N LEU A 99 0.18 -4.86 11.58
CA LEU A 99 0.02 -3.41 11.72
C LEU A 99 0.11 -2.73 10.36
N TYR A 100 -0.92 -1.99 10.00
CA TYR A 100 -1.00 -1.25 8.73
C TYR A 100 -1.29 0.23 8.95
N ARG A 101 -0.98 1.06 7.94
CA ARG A 101 -1.14 2.52 8.03
C ARG A 101 -2.59 2.96 7.84
N THR A 102 -3.32 2.38 6.89
CA THR A 102 -4.72 2.70 6.59
C THR A 102 -5.60 1.45 6.67
N ASN A 103 -6.87 1.68 6.98
CA ASN A 103 -7.84 0.59 7.13
C ASN A 103 -8.03 -0.22 5.83
N ALA A 104 -7.92 0.41 4.67
CA ALA A 104 -8.08 -0.24 3.38
C ALA A 104 -7.13 -1.43 3.20
N GLN A 105 -5.90 -1.33 3.71
CA GLN A 105 -4.89 -2.39 3.61
C GLN A 105 -5.32 -3.71 4.27
N SER A 106 -6.32 -3.71 5.19
CA SER A 106 -6.71 -4.94 5.91
C SER A 106 -7.24 -6.03 4.98
N ARG A 107 -7.92 -5.67 3.86
CA ARG A 107 -8.55 -6.62 2.93
C ARG A 107 -7.59 -7.74 2.49
N ILE A 108 -6.43 -7.38 2.00
CA ILE A 108 -5.41 -8.33 1.48
C ILE A 108 -5.00 -9.33 2.56
N PHE A 109 -4.75 -8.85 3.78
CA PHE A 109 -4.33 -9.73 4.89
C PHE A 109 -5.49 -10.57 5.40
N GLU A 110 -6.71 -10.03 5.46
CA GLU A 110 -7.92 -10.78 5.78
C GLU A 110 -8.12 -11.94 4.79
N GLU A 111 -8.02 -11.67 3.48
CA GLU A 111 -8.15 -12.68 2.43
C GLU A 111 -7.02 -13.73 2.48
N ALA A 112 -5.76 -13.31 2.69
CA ALA A 112 -4.62 -14.23 2.80
C ALA A 112 -4.73 -15.16 4.02
N LEU A 113 -5.20 -14.65 5.16
CA LEU A 113 -5.43 -15.44 6.37
C LEU A 113 -6.58 -16.42 6.19
N ARG A 114 -7.69 -15.99 5.59
CA ARG A 114 -8.86 -16.85 5.30
C ARG A 114 -8.51 -18.00 4.36
N LYS A 115 -7.78 -17.75 3.29
CA LYS A 115 -7.31 -18.81 2.37
C LYS A 115 -6.57 -19.94 3.08
N ARG A 116 -5.96 -19.65 4.23
CA ARG A 116 -5.21 -20.61 5.05
C ARG A 116 -5.97 -21.06 6.28
N SER A 117 -7.24 -20.69 6.41
CA SER A 117 -8.07 -20.96 7.60
C SER A 117 -7.38 -20.51 8.90
N LEU A 118 -6.65 -19.39 8.87
CA LEU A 118 -6.01 -18.79 10.04
C LEU A 118 -7.01 -17.84 10.73
N PRO A 119 -7.30 -18.03 12.02
CA PRO A 119 -8.24 -17.20 12.75
C PRO A 119 -7.66 -15.81 12.99
N TYR A 120 -8.46 -14.77 12.74
CA TYR A 120 -8.05 -13.38 12.96
C TYR A 120 -9.20 -12.54 13.51
N LYS A 121 -8.86 -11.35 14.02
CA LYS A 121 -9.83 -10.30 14.34
C LYS A 121 -9.28 -8.92 14.04
N ILE A 122 -10.16 -8.00 13.64
CA ILE A 122 -9.85 -6.58 13.51
C ILE A 122 -10.00 -5.92 14.88
N TYR A 123 -8.93 -5.29 15.36
CA TYR A 123 -8.96 -4.55 16.62
C TYR A 123 -9.28 -3.07 16.40
N GLY A 124 -10.30 -2.57 17.08
CA GLY A 124 -10.70 -1.17 17.00
C GLY A 124 -11.42 -0.78 15.70
N GLY A 125 -11.96 -1.75 14.97
CA GLY A 125 -12.68 -1.55 13.72
C GLY A 125 -13.56 -2.73 13.34
N LEU A 126 -14.09 -2.67 12.12
CA LEU A 126 -14.87 -3.73 11.49
C LEU A 126 -14.04 -4.42 10.40
N SER A 127 -14.31 -5.69 10.14
CA SER A 127 -13.75 -6.36 8.96
C SER A 127 -14.12 -5.61 7.68
N PHE A 128 -13.36 -5.80 6.63
CA PHE A 128 -13.45 -4.97 5.43
C PHE A 128 -14.88 -4.95 4.86
N TYR A 129 -15.50 -6.11 4.67
CA TYR A 129 -16.85 -6.23 4.11
C TYR A 129 -17.98 -5.82 5.07
N GLN A 130 -17.70 -5.60 6.35
CA GLN A 130 -18.68 -5.14 7.34
C GLN A 130 -18.73 -3.61 7.48
N ARG A 131 -17.80 -2.86 6.85
CA ARG A 131 -17.78 -1.39 6.88
C ARG A 131 -19.00 -0.81 6.19
N LYS A 132 -19.49 0.31 6.73
CA LYS A 132 -20.73 0.95 6.24
C LYS A 132 -20.70 1.26 4.75
N GLU A 133 -19.67 1.95 4.29
CA GLU A 133 -19.47 2.37 2.90
C GLU A 133 -19.36 1.17 1.95
N ILE A 134 -18.75 0.07 2.40
CA ILE A 134 -18.65 -1.18 1.63
C ILE A 134 -20.00 -1.85 1.53
N LYS A 135 -20.74 -1.95 2.65
CA LYS A 135 -22.12 -2.47 2.65
C LYS A 135 -23.07 -1.64 1.78
N ASP A 136 -22.88 -0.32 1.74
CA ASP A 136 -23.67 0.58 0.91
C ASP A 136 -23.44 0.28 -0.58
N VAL A 137 -22.18 0.12 -1.01
CA VAL A 137 -21.84 -0.26 -2.39
C VAL A 137 -22.32 -1.67 -2.73
N ILE A 138 -22.07 -2.65 -1.86
CA ILE A 138 -22.52 -4.04 -2.05
C ILE A 138 -24.06 -4.12 -2.15
N SER A 139 -24.80 -3.27 -1.43
CA SER A 139 -26.25 -3.22 -1.56
C SER A 139 -26.71 -2.76 -2.95
N TYR A 140 -25.97 -1.85 -3.62
CA TYR A 140 -26.22 -1.56 -5.03
C TYR A 140 -25.94 -2.75 -5.94
N PHE A 141 -24.88 -3.51 -5.66
CA PHE A 141 -24.55 -4.72 -6.42
C PHE A 141 -25.63 -5.79 -6.25
N ARG A 142 -26.08 -6.03 -5.01
CA ARG A 142 -27.15 -6.97 -4.68
C ARG A 142 -28.46 -6.57 -5.37
N LEU A 143 -28.81 -5.28 -5.33
CA LEU A 143 -30.02 -4.78 -5.96
C LEU A 143 -29.97 -4.86 -7.49
N ALA A 144 -28.80 -4.68 -8.11
CA ALA A 144 -28.62 -4.89 -9.53
C ALA A 144 -28.85 -6.36 -9.93
N VAL A 145 -28.31 -7.30 -9.14
CA VAL A 145 -28.46 -8.75 -9.40
C VAL A 145 -29.85 -9.25 -9.03
N ASN A 146 -30.43 -8.78 -7.93
CA ASN A 146 -31.75 -9.14 -7.46
C ASN A 146 -32.53 -7.88 -7.03
N PRO A 147 -33.37 -7.30 -7.91
CA PRO A 147 -34.17 -6.12 -7.57
C PRO A 147 -35.18 -6.35 -6.43
N ASN A 148 -35.52 -7.60 -6.12
CA ASN A 148 -36.41 -7.96 -5.02
C ASN A 148 -35.72 -8.07 -3.66
N ASP A 149 -34.42 -7.74 -3.56
CA ASP A 149 -33.70 -7.68 -2.30
C ASP A 149 -34.13 -6.47 -1.49
N GLU A 150 -35.04 -6.69 -0.55
CA GLU A 150 -35.65 -5.62 0.23
C GLU A 150 -34.65 -4.92 1.17
N GLU A 151 -33.69 -5.64 1.73
CA GLU A 151 -32.67 -5.06 2.60
C GLU A 151 -31.80 -4.10 1.80
N ALA A 152 -31.28 -4.56 0.65
CA ALA A 152 -30.49 -3.74 -0.26
C ALA A 152 -31.31 -2.53 -0.75
N PHE A 153 -32.57 -2.73 -1.13
CA PHE A 153 -33.46 -1.66 -1.57
C PHE A 153 -33.62 -0.56 -0.50
N LYS A 154 -34.01 -0.95 0.71
CA LYS A 154 -34.22 -0.01 1.84
C LYS A 154 -32.94 0.77 2.15
N ARG A 155 -31.79 0.12 2.02
CA ARG A 155 -30.49 0.72 2.32
C ARG A 155 -30.09 1.80 1.32
N VAL A 156 -30.32 1.58 0.01
CA VAL A 156 -29.77 2.46 -1.05
C VAL A 156 -30.79 3.40 -1.68
N LEU A 157 -32.07 3.26 -1.41
CA LEU A 157 -33.14 4.09 -2.00
C LEU A 157 -32.85 5.59 -1.85
N ASN A 158 -32.44 6.01 -0.68
CA ASN A 158 -32.07 7.42 -0.36
C ASN A 158 -30.58 7.61 -0.05
N TYR A 159 -29.72 6.70 -0.45
CA TYR A 159 -28.29 6.85 -0.31
C TYR A 159 -27.57 6.61 -1.65
N PRO A 160 -26.82 7.60 -2.19
CA PRO A 160 -26.67 9.00 -1.75
C PRO A 160 -27.99 9.76 -1.63
N ALA A 161 -27.97 10.89 -0.90
CA ALA A 161 -29.17 11.64 -0.57
C ALA A 161 -29.95 12.10 -1.82
N ARG A 162 -31.12 11.49 -2.07
CA ARG A 162 -32.03 11.81 -3.19
C ARG A 162 -33.24 12.62 -2.74
N GLY A 163 -33.33 12.88 -1.42
CA GLY A 163 -34.50 13.53 -0.82
C GLY A 163 -35.75 12.64 -0.87
N ILE A 164 -35.56 11.31 -0.73
CA ILE A 164 -36.60 10.31 -0.56
C ILE A 164 -36.58 9.95 0.94
N GLY A 165 -37.45 10.59 1.73
CA GLY A 165 -37.49 10.38 3.17
C GLY A 165 -38.23 9.12 3.60
N ASP A 166 -38.10 8.76 4.88
CA ASP A 166 -38.70 7.57 5.49
C ASP A 166 -40.21 7.49 5.31
N THR A 167 -40.92 8.62 5.30
CA THR A 167 -42.36 8.68 5.05
C THR A 167 -42.72 8.12 3.66
N THR A 168 -41.88 8.33 2.65
CA THR A 168 -42.08 7.78 1.31
C THR A 168 -41.72 6.31 1.26
N LEU A 169 -40.61 5.92 1.90
CA LEU A 169 -40.21 4.53 2.01
C LEU A 169 -41.32 3.71 2.70
N ASN A 170 -41.87 4.21 3.83
CA ASN A 170 -42.97 3.54 4.52
C ASN A 170 -44.21 3.37 3.64
N LYS A 171 -44.60 4.38 2.82
CA LYS A 171 -45.67 4.24 1.86
C LYS A 171 -45.43 3.15 0.81
N VAL A 172 -44.19 2.99 0.35
CA VAL A 172 -43.80 1.91 -0.56
C VAL A 172 -43.91 0.57 0.13
N ILE A 173 -43.48 0.47 1.39
CA ILE A 173 -43.57 -0.75 2.21
C ILE A 173 -45.04 -1.12 2.45
N ASP A 174 -45.87 -0.16 2.84
CA ASP A 174 -47.31 -0.39 3.07
C ASP A 174 -48.02 -0.87 1.81
N ALA A 175 -47.75 -0.23 0.64
CA ALA A 175 -48.30 -0.64 -0.62
C ALA A 175 -47.86 -2.06 -1.02
N ALA A 176 -46.59 -2.38 -0.84
CA ALA A 176 -46.04 -3.72 -1.10
C ALA A 176 -46.72 -4.79 -0.20
N ALA A 177 -46.89 -4.50 1.08
CA ALA A 177 -47.53 -5.38 2.05
C ALA A 177 -49.03 -5.59 1.72
N GLN A 178 -49.75 -4.52 1.38
CA GLN A 178 -51.18 -4.59 1.01
C GLN A 178 -51.44 -5.45 -0.23
N HIS A 179 -50.53 -5.41 -1.22
CA HIS A 179 -50.69 -6.13 -2.47
C HIS A 179 -49.88 -7.43 -2.55
N HIS A 180 -49.16 -7.80 -1.49
CA HIS A 180 -48.28 -8.98 -1.41
C HIS A 180 -47.27 -9.05 -2.56
N VAL A 181 -46.63 -7.92 -2.88
CA VAL A 181 -45.62 -7.78 -3.92
C VAL A 181 -44.32 -7.25 -3.34
N SER A 182 -43.21 -7.33 -4.08
CA SER A 182 -41.95 -6.76 -3.66
C SER A 182 -41.93 -5.23 -3.72
N LEU A 183 -41.05 -4.61 -2.97
CA LEU A 183 -40.86 -3.14 -3.00
C LEU A 183 -40.49 -2.65 -4.41
N TRP A 184 -39.77 -3.46 -5.15
CA TRP A 184 -39.38 -3.16 -6.52
C TRP A 184 -40.59 -3.12 -7.47
N MET A 185 -41.52 -4.06 -7.35
CA MET A 185 -42.75 -4.07 -8.16
C MET A 185 -43.60 -2.82 -7.92
N VAL A 186 -43.69 -2.35 -6.69
CA VAL A 186 -44.36 -1.07 -6.38
C VAL A 186 -43.72 0.10 -7.11
N LEU A 187 -42.37 0.11 -7.26
CA LEU A 187 -41.68 1.13 -8.04
C LEU A 187 -41.89 1.00 -9.55
N GLU A 188 -42.07 -0.22 -10.04
CA GLU A 188 -42.34 -0.44 -11.47
C GLU A 188 -43.71 0.09 -11.88
N GLU A 189 -44.72 -0.17 -11.06
CA GLU A 189 -46.10 0.20 -11.35
C GLU A 189 -46.78 0.96 -10.18
N PRO A 190 -46.28 2.16 -9.81
CA PRO A 190 -46.75 2.87 -8.62
C PRO A 190 -48.24 3.13 -8.58
N LEU A 191 -48.83 3.38 -9.76
CA LEU A 191 -50.28 3.65 -9.88
C LEU A 191 -51.11 2.38 -9.70
N ALA A 192 -50.65 1.23 -10.20
CA ALA A 192 -51.33 -0.03 -10.06
C ALA A 192 -51.44 -0.48 -8.61
N TYR A 193 -50.42 -0.18 -7.82
CA TYR A 193 -50.37 -0.51 -6.37
C TYR A 193 -50.83 0.66 -5.47
N GLY A 194 -51.49 1.66 -6.02
CA GLY A 194 -52.12 2.73 -5.25
C GLY A 194 -51.13 3.63 -4.47
N LEU A 195 -49.87 3.73 -4.90
CA LEU A 195 -48.87 4.53 -4.22
C LEU A 195 -49.19 6.03 -4.27
N ASN A 196 -49.70 6.57 -3.15
CA ASN A 196 -50.12 7.97 -3.07
C ASN A 196 -48.93 8.87 -2.66
N ILE A 197 -48.26 9.44 -3.67
CA ILE A 197 -47.14 10.36 -3.53
C ILE A 197 -47.29 11.55 -4.50
N ASN A 198 -46.64 12.66 -4.20
CA ASN A 198 -46.64 13.82 -5.08
C ASN A 198 -45.81 13.59 -6.34
N LYS A 199 -46.04 14.39 -7.38
CA LYS A 199 -45.36 14.28 -8.70
C LYS A 199 -43.83 14.37 -8.58
N GLY A 200 -43.30 15.27 -7.71
CA GLY A 200 -41.87 15.40 -7.50
C GLY A 200 -41.23 14.16 -6.89
N MET A 201 -41.93 13.49 -5.95
CA MET A 201 -41.47 12.25 -5.37
C MET A 201 -41.53 11.10 -6.37
N HIS A 202 -42.60 11.06 -7.19
CA HIS A 202 -42.71 10.08 -8.28
C HIS A 202 -41.53 10.16 -9.25
N THR A 203 -41.12 11.40 -9.66
CA THR A 203 -39.96 11.59 -10.52
C THR A 203 -38.65 11.10 -9.87
N LYS A 204 -38.49 11.31 -8.56
CA LYS A 204 -37.30 10.82 -7.83
C LYS A 204 -37.24 9.29 -7.77
N LEU A 205 -38.36 8.65 -7.45
CA LEU A 205 -38.44 7.17 -7.45
C LEU A 205 -38.24 6.59 -8.85
N GLN A 206 -38.81 7.22 -9.87
CA GLN A 206 -38.57 6.85 -11.26
C GLN A 206 -37.08 6.97 -11.63
N GLY A 207 -36.41 8.06 -11.27
CA GLY A 207 -34.99 8.23 -11.51
C GLY A 207 -34.14 7.14 -10.86
N PHE A 208 -34.48 6.75 -9.61
CA PHE A 208 -33.81 5.64 -8.94
C PHE A 208 -34.08 4.30 -9.65
N ARG A 209 -35.30 4.04 -10.04
CA ARG A 209 -35.66 2.82 -10.80
C ARG A 209 -34.87 2.72 -12.13
N GLU A 210 -34.83 3.80 -12.91
CA GLU A 210 -34.11 3.81 -14.20
C GLU A 210 -32.60 3.61 -13.98
N LEU A 211 -32.03 4.19 -12.90
CA LEU A 211 -30.63 3.97 -12.54
C LEU A 211 -30.36 2.47 -12.30
N VAL A 212 -31.16 1.80 -11.47
CA VAL A 212 -30.96 0.38 -11.18
C VAL A 212 -31.20 -0.48 -12.44
N LYS A 213 -32.21 -0.16 -13.24
CA LYS A 213 -32.45 -0.84 -14.52
C LYS A 213 -31.27 -0.74 -15.49
N SER A 214 -30.57 0.40 -15.49
CA SER A 214 -29.36 0.57 -16.31
C SER A 214 -28.23 -0.39 -15.87
N PHE A 215 -28.14 -0.73 -14.60
CA PHE A 215 -27.18 -1.70 -14.10
C PHE A 215 -27.55 -3.13 -14.48
N ILE A 216 -28.84 -3.50 -14.33
CA ILE A 216 -29.35 -4.85 -14.65
C ILE A 216 -29.04 -5.22 -16.11
N VAL A 217 -29.22 -4.30 -17.05
CA VAL A 217 -28.98 -4.52 -18.49
C VAL A 217 -27.52 -4.82 -18.81
N GLU A 218 -26.59 -4.36 -17.95
CA GLU A 218 -25.15 -4.55 -18.15
C GLU A 218 -24.57 -5.81 -17.49
N ILE A 219 -25.34 -6.51 -16.61
CA ILE A 219 -24.89 -7.73 -15.93
C ILE A 219 -24.33 -8.79 -16.90
N PRO A 220 -25.02 -9.17 -17.99
CA PRO A 220 -24.53 -10.21 -18.89
C PRO A 220 -23.39 -9.76 -19.82
N LYS A 221 -23.07 -8.45 -19.84
CA LYS A 221 -22.12 -7.85 -20.79
C LYS A 221 -20.77 -7.51 -20.17
N LYS A 222 -20.73 -7.35 -18.86
CA LYS A 222 -19.57 -6.83 -18.13
C LYS A 222 -19.15 -7.79 -17.03
N ASN A 223 -17.84 -7.91 -16.82
CA ASN A 223 -17.32 -8.62 -15.67
C ASN A 223 -17.59 -7.84 -14.36
N ALA A 224 -17.31 -8.48 -13.22
CA ALA A 224 -17.56 -7.90 -11.90
C ALA A 224 -16.88 -6.55 -11.72
N TYR A 225 -15.61 -6.42 -12.14
CA TYR A 225 -14.84 -5.18 -12.02
C TYR A 225 -15.43 -4.04 -12.85
N GLU A 226 -15.69 -4.27 -14.13
CA GLU A 226 -16.24 -3.25 -15.03
C GLU A 226 -17.62 -2.76 -14.57
N LEU A 227 -18.49 -3.70 -14.20
CA LEU A 227 -19.84 -3.38 -13.72
C LEU A 227 -19.78 -2.71 -12.34
N GLY A 228 -18.97 -3.20 -11.42
CA GLY A 228 -18.80 -2.60 -10.11
C GLY A 228 -18.29 -1.17 -10.16
N ALA A 229 -17.26 -0.91 -10.98
CA ALA A 229 -16.73 0.43 -11.20
C ALA A 229 -17.78 1.37 -11.84
N MET A 230 -18.61 0.86 -12.77
CA MET A 230 -19.71 1.60 -13.36
C MET A 230 -20.78 1.97 -12.32
N ILE A 231 -21.21 1.01 -11.50
CA ILE A 231 -22.20 1.21 -10.44
C ILE A 231 -21.71 2.25 -9.43
N VAL A 232 -20.48 2.13 -8.93
CA VAL A 232 -19.90 3.09 -7.97
C VAL A 232 -19.88 4.50 -8.54
N ARG A 233 -19.53 4.66 -9.82
CA ARG A 233 -19.49 5.97 -10.48
C ARG A 233 -20.89 6.56 -10.67
N GLN A 234 -21.85 5.76 -11.18
CA GLN A 234 -23.16 6.24 -11.56
C GLN A 234 -24.13 6.36 -10.37
N SER A 235 -23.94 5.61 -9.31
CA SER A 235 -24.76 5.71 -8.08
C SER A 235 -24.64 7.08 -7.40
N GLY A 236 -23.52 7.79 -7.60
CA GLY A 236 -23.24 9.07 -6.98
C GLY A 236 -22.58 8.97 -5.59
N ILE A 237 -22.28 7.75 -5.09
CA ILE A 237 -21.65 7.54 -3.78
C ILE A 237 -20.32 8.30 -3.67
N MET A 238 -19.48 8.24 -4.71
CA MET A 238 -18.21 8.95 -4.72
C MET A 238 -18.40 10.44 -4.61
N ASN A 239 -19.39 11.01 -5.30
CA ASN A 239 -19.65 12.46 -5.24
C ASN A 239 -20.00 12.93 -3.84
N GLU A 240 -20.75 12.12 -3.06
CA GLU A 240 -21.08 12.45 -1.66
C GLU A 240 -19.84 12.38 -0.76
N ILE A 241 -19.00 11.38 -0.94
CA ILE A 241 -17.78 11.19 -0.15
C ILE A 241 -16.73 12.28 -0.47
N TYR A 242 -16.63 12.71 -1.73
CA TYR A 242 -15.70 13.78 -2.14
C TYR A 242 -16.12 15.20 -1.70
N GLN A 243 -17.30 15.41 -1.14
CA GLN A 243 -17.75 16.74 -0.68
C GLN A 243 -16.91 17.29 0.47
N SER A 244 -16.25 16.46 1.24
CA SER A 244 -15.41 16.87 2.37
C SER A 244 -14.08 16.09 2.37
N ASN A 245 -13.00 16.81 2.64
CA ASN A 245 -11.65 16.25 2.78
C ASN A 245 -11.33 15.88 4.24
N ASP A 246 -12.35 15.62 5.06
CA ASP A 246 -12.09 15.15 6.42
C ASP A 246 -11.49 13.73 6.43
N PRO A 247 -10.74 13.37 7.49
CA PRO A 247 -10.04 12.08 7.55
C PRO A 247 -10.98 10.86 7.45
N GLU A 248 -12.24 11.00 7.85
CA GLU A 248 -13.23 9.92 7.78
C GLU A 248 -13.65 9.67 6.32
N ASN A 249 -13.94 10.73 5.58
CA ASN A 249 -14.29 10.62 4.16
C ASN A 249 -13.12 10.13 3.31
N LEU A 250 -11.89 10.56 3.60
CA LEU A 250 -10.70 10.00 2.95
C LEU A 250 -10.57 8.49 3.20
N SER A 251 -10.82 8.03 4.44
CA SER A 251 -10.80 6.59 4.73
C SER A 251 -11.91 5.82 4.03
N ARG A 252 -13.11 6.39 3.91
CA ARG A 252 -14.22 5.79 3.15
C ARG A 252 -13.89 5.68 1.66
N GLN A 253 -13.26 6.73 1.10
CA GLN A 253 -12.79 6.74 -0.28
C GLN A 253 -11.78 5.63 -0.53
N GLU A 254 -10.72 5.54 0.30
CA GLU A 254 -9.72 4.47 0.24
C GLU A 254 -10.36 3.08 0.31
N ASN A 255 -11.38 2.90 1.15
CA ASN A 255 -12.08 1.62 1.29
C ASN A 255 -12.87 1.25 0.02
N ILE A 256 -13.56 2.20 -0.62
CA ILE A 256 -14.29 1.93 -1.88
C ILE A 256 -13.32 1.65 -3.02
N GLU A 257 -12.22 2.40 -3.11
CA GLU A 257 -11.17 2.14 -4.09
C GLU A 257 -10.59 0.74 -3.91
N GLU A 258 -10.35 0.33 -2.66
CA GLU A 258 -9.85 -1.00 -2.35
C GLU A 258 -10.87 -2.11 -2.67
N LEU A 259 -12.17 -1.86 -2.53
CA LEU A 259 -13.20 -2.79 -3.01
C LEU A 259 -13.10 -2.99 -4.53
N ILE A 260 -12.97 -1.91 -5.29
CA ILE A 260 -12.84 -1.97 -6.74
C ILE A 260 -11.54 -2.66 -7.16
N ASN A 261 -10.44 -2.44 -6.43
CA ASN A 261 -9.18 -3.18 -6.63
C ASN A 261 -9.37 -4.68 -6.38
N GLY A 262 -10.07 -5.05 -5.30
CA GLY A 262 -10.41 -6.44 -5.00
C GLY A 262 -11.25 -7.11 -6.10
N MET A 263 -12.20 -6.38 -6.69
CA MET A 263 -12.98 -6.87 -7.82
C MET A 263 -12.13 -7.07 -9.08
N HIS A 264 -11.16 -6.19 -9.31
CA HIS A 264 -10.18 -6.38 -10.39
C HIS A 264 -9.35 -7.64 -10.17
N ASP A 265 -8.82 -7.83 -8.95
CA ASP A 265 -8.03 -9.00 -8.62
C ASP A 265 -8.83 -10.30 -8.76
N PHE A 266 -10.09 -10.28 -8.31
CA PHE A 266 -11.03 -11.38 -8.48
C PHE A 266 -11.19 -11.79 -9.96
N CYS A 267 -11.44 -10.83 -10.85
CA CYS A 267 -11.57 -11.09 -12.27
C CYS A 267 -10.25 -11.59 -12.86
N ALA A 268 -9.15 -10.89 -12.60
CA ALA A 268 -7.88 -11.17 -13.23
C ALA A 268 -7.29 -12.53 -12.79
N ILE A 269 -7.41 -12.91 -11.50
CA ILE A 269 -6.97 -14.23 -11.02
C ILE A 269 -7.75 -15.34 -11.72
N ARG A 270 -9.07 -15.20 -11.83
CA ARG A 270 -9.93 -16.20 -12.46
C ARG A 270 -9.68 -16.31 -13.96
N GLU A 271 -9.48 -15.18 -14.65
CA GLU A 271 -9.11 -15.18 -16.07
C GLU A 271 -7.76 -15.89 -16.30
N GLU A 272 -6.75 -15.61 -15.45
CA GLU A 272 -5.44 -16.28 -15.50
C GLU A 272 -5.53 -17.79 -15.24
N GLU A 273 -6.45 -18.23 -14.38
CA GLU A 273 -6.73 -19.65 -14.10
C GLU A 273 -7.60 -20.31 -15.20
N GLY A 274 -8.14 -19.51 -16.14
CA GLY A 274 -9.05 -19.97 -17.19
C GLY A 274 -10.46 -20.25 -16.67
N ASN A 275 -10.88 -19.59 -15.60
CA ASN A 275 -12.22 -19.67 -15.04
C ASN A 275 -13.08 -18.53 -15.61
N GLU A 276 -14.21 -18.86 -16.19
CA GLU A 276 -15.13 -17.90 -16.82
C GLU A 276 -16.13 -17.26 -15.81
N ASN A 277 -16.11 -17.69 -14.54
CA ASN A 277 -17.02 -17.17 -13.50
C ASN A 277 -16.49 -15.85 -12.93
N ILE A 278 -16.60 -14.79 -13.71
CA ILE A 278 -16.09 -13.44 -13.41
C ILE A 278 -17.19 -12.37 -13.34
N LEU A 279 -18.46 -12.81 -13.30
CA LEU A 279 -19.60 -11.91 -13.24
C LEU A 279 -19.80 -11.34 -11.83
N LEU A 280 -20.60 -10.28 -11.74
CA LEU A 280 -20.96 -9.66 -10.45
C LEU A 280 -21.65 -10.65 -9.49
N THR A 281 -22.43 -11.58 -10.02
CA THR A 281 -23.06 -12.67 -9.25
C THR A 281 -22.05 -13.57 -8.57
N ASP A 282 -20.97 -13.90 -9.27
CA ASP A 282 -19.90 -14.76 -8.74
C ASP A 282 -19.12 -14.06 -7.63
N PHE A 283 -18.83 -12.77 -7.84
CA PHE A 283 -18.19 -11.94 -6.83
C PHE A 283 -19.05 -11.83 -5.56
N LEU A 284 -20.36 -11.56 -5.70
CA LEU A 284 -21.26 -11.48 -4.55
C LEU A 284 -21.38 -12.81 -3.79
N SER A 285 -21.33 -13.93 -4.49
CA SER A 285 -21.33 -15.26 -3.86
C SER A 285 -20.09 -15.45 -2.99
N GLU A 286 -18.91 -15.04 -3.48
CA GLU A 286 -17.67 -15.08 -2.70
C GLU A 286 -17.73 -14.15 -1.48
N VAL A 287 -18.21 -12.91 -1.65
CA VAL A 287 -18.37 -11.96 -0.54
C VAL A 287 -19.34 -12.49 0.53
N SER A 288 -20.41 -13.15 0.15
CA SER A 288 -21.35 -13.74 1.12
C SER A 288 -20.69 -14.80 1.98
N LEU A 289 -19.91 -15.70 1.37
CA LEU A 289 -19.15 -16.71 2.11
C LEU A 289 -18.13 -16.07 3.09
N LEU A 290 -17.49 -14.96 2.68
CA LEU A 290 -16.54 -14.24 3.52
C LEU A 290 -17.20 -13.58 4.73
N THR A 291 -18.41 -13.02 4.55
CA THR A 291 -19.15 -12.34 5.64
C THR A 291 -19.73 -13.33 6.65
N ASP A 292 -20.11 -14.51 6.24
CA ASP A 292 -20.63 -15.54 7.14
C ASP A 292 -19.54 -16.06 8.08
N GLN A 293 -18.33 -16.25 7.60
CA GLN A 293 -17.17 -16.63 8.43
C GLN A 293 -16.83 -15.57 9.48
N ASP A 294 -17.00 -14.27 9.18
CA ASP A 294 -16.76 -13.18 10.13
C ASP A 294 -17.78 -13.15 11.27
N ASN A 295 -18.96 -13.77 11.10
CA ASN A 295 -20.04 -13.80 12.09
C ASN A 295 -19.94 -14.98 13.07
N GLU A 296 -19.05 -15.94 12.84
CA GLU A 296 -18.81 -17.04 13.77
C GLU A 296 -18.12 -16.53 15.04
N LYS A 297 -18.93 -16.34 16.09
CA LYS A 297 -18.49 -15.86 17.39
C LYS A 297 -17.96 -17.01 18.25
N GLU A 298 -16.71 -17.33 18.13
CA GLU A 298 -15.96 -17.93 19.23
C GLU A 298 -15.22 -16.80 19.96
N GLU A 299 -15.83 -16.27 21.02
CA GLU A 299 -15.28 -15.12 21.78
C GLU A 299 -13.93 -15.46 22.46
N ASP A 300 -13.68 -16.72 22.78
CA ASP A 300 -12.49 -17.19 23.51
C ASP A 300 -11.40 -17.82 22.61
N ALA A 301 -11.61 -17.85 21.29
CA ALA A 301 -10.62 -18.43 20.39
C ALA A 301 -9.39 -17.52 20.23
N GLU A 302 -8.20 -18.13 20.22
CA GLU A 302 -6.96 -17.45 19.88
C GLU A 302 -7.03 -16.89 18.45
N LYS A 303 -6.78 -15.59 18.26
CA LYS A 303 -6.92 -14.91 16.96
C LYS A 303 -5.74 -13.98 16.70
N ILE A 304 -5.24 -14.00 15.46
CA ILE A 304 -4.25 -13.02 14.95
C ILE A 304 -4.91 -11.63 14.97
N ILE A 305 -4.20 -10.63 15.46
CA ILE A 305 -4.73 -9.28 15.60
C ILE A 305 -4.33 -8.43 14.39
N LEU A 306 -5.31 -7.88 13.70
CA LEU A 306 -5.13 -6.92 12.62
C LEU A 306 -5.56 -5.54 13.09
N MET A 307 -4.72 -4.51 12.92
CA MET A 307 -5.07 -3.15 13.35
C MET A 307 -4.25 -2.08 12.65
N THR A 308 -4.74 -0.84 12.70
CA THR A 308 -3.89 0.30 12.31
C THR A 308 -2.79 0.52 13.34
N ILE A 309 -1.65 1.07 12.90
CA ILE A 309 -0.55 1.44 13.80
C ILE A 309 -1.02 2.39 14.91
N HIS A 310 -1.98 3.27 14.60
CA HIS A 310 -2.56 4.18 15.60
C HIS A 310 -3.29 3.43 16.72
N SER A 311 -4.02 2.38 16.38
CA SER A 311 -4.75 1.55 17.35
C SER A 311 -3.81 0.68 18.20
N ALA A 312 -2.61 0.40 17.69
CA ALA A 312 -1.62 -0.43 18.37
C ALA A 312 -0.92 0.30 19.53
N LYS A 313 -1.11 1.63 19.67
CA LYS A 313 -0.50 2.39 20.75
C LYS A 313 -1.00 1.90 22.12
N GLY A 314 -0.07 1.47 22.97
CA GLY A 314 -0.36 0.92 24.31
C GLY A 314 -0.44 -0.61 24.36
N LEU A 315 -0.56 -1.27 23.22
CA LEU A 315 -0.55 -2.73 23.13
C LEU A 315 0.87 -3.28 22.89
N GLU A 316 1.05 -4.59 23.04
CA GLU A 316 2.30 -5.28 22.83
C GLU A 316 2.05 -6.73 22.37
N PHE A 317 2.95 -7.25 21.53
CA PHE A 317 2.82 -8.58 20.93
C PHE A 317 4.20 -9.19 20.75
N LYS A 318 4.31 -10.51 20.89
CA LYS A 318 5.59 -11.19 20.68
C LYS A 318 6.09 -11.03 19.24
N ASN A 319 5.17 -11.14 18.28
CA ASN A 319 5.48 -11.10 16.86
C ASN A 319 4.67 -9.99 16.16
N VAL A 320 5.34 -9.00 15.61
CA VAL A 320 4.71 -7.86 14.94
C VAL A 320 5.13 -7.81 13.48
N PHE A 321 4.16 -7.71 12.59
CA PHE A 321 4.33 -7.44 11.17
C PHE A 321 3.89 -6.00 10.88
N VAL A 322 4.80 -5.16 10.38
CA VAL A 322 4.48 -3.81 9.90
C VAL A 322 4.51 -3.86 8.38
N VAL A 323 3.34 -3.68 7.76
CA VAL A 323 3.12 -3.94 6.35
C VAL A 323 2.87 -2.67 5.54
N GLY A 324 3.10 -2.75 4.21
CA GLY A 324 2.89 -1.63 3.30
C GLY A 324 3.89 -0.48 3.50
N LEU A 325 5.15 -0.79 3.77
CA LEU A 325 6.22 0.21 3.95
C LEU A 325 6.70 0.74 2.59
N GLU A 326 5.86 1.56 1.95
CA GLU A 326 6.06 2.13 0.62
C GLU A 326 5.92 3.65 0.63
N GLU A 327 6.63 4.34 -0.26
CA GLU A 327 6.41 5.76 -0.51
C GLU A 327 4.97 6.00 -0.94
N ASN A 328 4.38 7.11 -0.50
CA ASN A 328 2.98 7.51 -0.70
C ASN A 328 1.93 6.66 0.04
N LEU A 329 2.34 5.61 0.74
CA LEU A 329 1.47 4.80 1.59
C LEU A 329 1.89 4.92 3.07
N PHE A 330 3.15 4.63 3.37
CA PHE A 330 3.76 4.86 4.68
C PHE A 330 5.24 5.25 4.52
N PRO A 331 5.58 6.56 4.50
CA PRO A 331 4.75 7.73 4.84
C PRO A 331 3.62 7.99 3.84
N SER A 332 2.51 8.57 4.34
CA SER A 332 1.38 8.94 3.47
C SER A 332 1.77 10.05 2.50
N ALA A 333 1.15 10.05 1.30
CA ALA A 333 1.41 11.08 0.28
C ALA A 333 1.19 12.52 0.81
N LEU A 334 0.20 12.69 1.69
CA LEU A 334 -0.11 13.99 2.28
C LEU A 334 1.01 14.53 3.16
N SER A 335 1.70 13.65 3.90
CA SER A 335 2.76 14.03 4.83
C SER A 335 4.10 14.36 4.15
N LEU A 336 4.27 14.04 2.86
CA LEU A 336 5.54 14.28 2.15
C LEU A 336 5.82 15.77 1.89
N ASN A 337 4.79 16.61 1.92
CA ASN A 337 4.90 18.05 1.66
C ASN A 337 5.33 18.87 2.87
N SER A 338 5.37 18.26 4.07
CA SER A 338 5.70 18.92 5.32
C SER A 338 6.74 18.12 6.10
N TYR A 339 7.88 18.74 6.40
CA TYR A 339 8.91 18.11 7.22
C TYR A 339 8.38 17.68 8.60
N LYS A 340 7.52 18.51 9.19
CA LYS A 340 6.90 18.23 10.49
C LYS A 340 5.95 17.03 10.43
N GLU A 341 5.15 16.92 9.37
CA GLU A 341 4.26 15.78 9.16
C GLU A 341 5.04 14.49 8.87
N LEU A 342 6.15 14.60 8.12
CA LEU A 342 7.04 13.47 7.89
C LEU A 342 7.69 12.96 9.20
N GLU A 343 8.07 13.86 10.11
CA GLU A 343 8.54 13.48 11.43
C GLU A 343 7.47 12.79 12.28
N GLU A 344 6.18 13.23 12.15
CA GLU A 344 5.06 12.53 12.79
C GLU A 344 4.86 11.10 12.24
N GLU A 345 4.95 10.92 10.93
CA GLU A 345 4.91 9.58 10.33
C GLU A 345 6.08 8.71 10.81
N ARG A 346 7.29 9.28 10.99
CA ARG A 346 8.42 8.56 11.56
C ARG A 346 8.19 8.19 13.03
N ARG A 347 7.55 9.06 13.82
CA ARG A 347 7.13 8.73 15.21
C ARG A 347 6.09 7.61 15.22
N LEU A 348 5.19 7.60 14.23
CA LEU A 348 4.21 6.53 14.08
C LEU A 348 4.90 5.20 13.77
N PHE A 349 5.91 5.21 12.88
CA PHE A 349 6.69 4.00 12.58
C PHE A 349 7.51 3.53 13.78
N TYR A 350 8.10 4.44 14.54
CA TYR A 350 8.75 4.11 15.83
C TYR A 350 7.78 3.40 16.76
N VAL A 351 6.54 3.89 16.87
CA VAL A 351 5.51 3.22 17.67
C VAL A 351 5.26 1.81 17.15
N ALA A 352 5.13 1.60 15.84
CA ALA A 352 4.89 0.29 15.26
C ALA A 352 5.98 -0.74 15.63
N ILE A 353 7.25 -0.38 15.42
CA ILE A 353 8.38 -1.26 15.74
C ILE A 353 8.42 -1.60 17.24
N THR A 354 8.17 -0.60 18.10
CA THR A 354 8.21 -0.79 19.56
C THR A 354 7.00 -1.54 20.14
N ARG A 355 6.06 -2.02 19.31
CA ARG A 355 5.00 -2.97 19.74
C ARG A 355 5.51 -4.39 19.82
N ALA A 356 6.61 -4.70 19.15
CA ALA A 356 7.21 -6.03 19.14
C ALA A 356 8.00 -6.30 20.44
N GLU A 357 7.79 -7.49 21.00
CA GLU A 357 8.58 -7.99 22.14
C GLU A 357 9.79 -8.79 21.65
N GLU A 358 9.58 -9.79 20.78
CA GLU A 358 10.58 -10.78 20.37
C GLU A 358 10.95 -10.65 18.89
N HIS A 359 9.95 -10.59 18.00
CA HIS A 359 10.17 -10.54 16.56
C HIS A 359 9.42 -9.37 15.91
N CYS A 360 10.13 -8.66 15.05
CA CYS A 360 9.58 -7.62 14.20
C CYS A 360 9.86 -7.93 12.74
N TYR A 361 8.84 -7.83 11.89
CA TYR A 361 8.94 -8.02 10.45
C TYR A 361 8.39 -6.79 9.73
N LEU A 362 9.09 -6.36 8.70
CA LEU A 362 8.75 -5.21 7.87
C LEU A 362 8.50 -5.72 6.45
N SER A 363 7.44 -5.27 5.79
CA SER A 363 7.17 -5.67 4.42
C SER A 363 6.73 -4.50 3.54
N PHE A 364 7.01 -4.63 2.25
CA PHE A 364 6.57 -3.70 1.21
C PHE A 364 6.35 -4.44 -0.10
N ALA A 365 5.44 -3.92 -0.94
CA ALA A 365 5.18 -4.41 -2.28
C ALA A 365 5.80 -3.48 -3.34
N LYS A 366 6.34 -4.07 -4.43
CA LYS A 366 6.89 -3.32 -5.57
C LYS A 366 5.80 -2.71 -6.44
N SER A 367 4.61 -3.32 -6.46
CA SER A 367 3.49 -2.86 -7.25
C SER A 367 2.17 -3.04 -6.51
N ARG A 368 1.23 -2.13 -6.77
CA ARG A 368 -0.16 -2.20 -6.31
C ARG A 368 -1.08 -1.80 -7.44
N PHE A 369 -2.24 -2.43 -7.51
CA PHE A 369 -3.29 -1.97 -8.40
C PHE A 369 -4.05 -0.82 -7.73
N LYS A 370 -4.07 0.36 -8.37
CA LYS A 370 -4.78 1.55 -7.89
C LYS A 370 -5.39 2.31 -9.04
N TYR A 371 -6.61 2.84 -8.86
CA TYR A 371 -7.29 3.68 -9.85
C TYR A 371 -7.36 3.07 -11.26
N GLY A 372 -7.50 1.75 -11.35
CA GLY A 372 -7.58 1.04 -12.63
C GLY A 372 -6.24 0.83 -13.34
N LYS A 373 -5.11 1.04 -12.65
CA LYS A 373 -3.77 0.89 -13.21
C LYS A 373 -2.83 0.20 -12.22
N MET A 374 -1.85 -0.51 -12.73
CA MET A 374 -0.73 -1.00 -11.93
C MET A 374 0.22 0.16 -11.64
N GLU A 375 0.41 0.49 -10.37
CA GLU A 375 1.37 1.47 -9.91
C GLU A 375 2.58 0.77 -9.29
N PHE A 376 3.79 1.21 -9.67
CA PHE A 376 5.03 0.73 -9.08
C PHE A 376 5.41 1.62 -7.90
N SER A 377 5.62 0.99 -6.76
CA SER A 377 5.98 1.66 -5.52
C SER A 377 7.47 1.51 -5.22
N SER A 378 8.06 2.54 -4.63
CA SER A 378 9.39 2.46 -4.04
C SER A 378 9.30 2.11 -2.56
N PRO A 379 10.27 1.36 -2.01
CA PRO A 379 10.32 1.11 -0.58
C PRO A 379 10.32 2.42 0.22
N SER A 380 9.62 2.42 1.35
CA SER A 380 9.58 3.57 2.27
C SER A 380 10.97 4.08 2.60
N ARG A 381 11.15 5.41 2.55
CA ARG A 381 12.39 6.08 3.01
C ARG A 381 12.76 5.73 4.45
N PHE A 382 11.79 5.41 5.28
CA PHE A 382 12.00 5.02 6.68
C PHE A 382 12.80 3.73 6.85
N LEU A 383 12.79 2.83 5.86
CA LEU A 383 13.64 1.64 5.86
C LEU A 383 15.13 1.99 5.77
N LYS A 384 15.46 3.14 5.14
CA LYS A 384 16.83 3.64 5.06
C LYS A 384 17.27 4.38 6.32
N ASP A 385 16.32 4.83 7.14
CA ASP A 385 16.55 5.52 8.40
C ASP A 385 16.96 4.54 9.53
N ILE A 386 16.63 3.25 9.38
CA ILE A 386 17.05 2.20 10.30
C ILE A 386 18.48 1.75 9.93
N ASP A 387 19.34 1.61 10.94
CA ASP A 387 20.68 1.08 10.72
C ASP A 387 20.62 -0.37 10.20
N VAL A 388 21.30 -0.60 9.09
CA VAL A 388 21.30 -1.88 8.36
C VAL A 388 21.74 -3.08 9.20
N HIS A 389 22.56 -2.85 10.22
CA HIS A 389 23.02 -3.92 11.12
C HIS A 389 21.90 -4.58 11.92
N PHE A 390 20.75 -3.89 12.07
CA PHE A 390 19.58 -4.41 12.75
C PHE A 390 18.56 -5.04 11.81
N LEU A 391 18.81 -5.00 10.47
CA LEU A 391 17.91 -5.51 9.45
C LEU A 391 18.44 -6.79 8.82
N LYS A 392 17.55 -7.76 8.61
CA LYS A 392 17.78 -8.93 7.78
C LYS A 392 17.11 -8.70 6.43
N LEU A 393 17.88 -8.13 5.49
CA LEU A 393 17.40 -7.83 4.15
C LEU A 393 17.29 -9.09 3.27
N PRO A 394 16.41 -9.10 2.24
CA PRO A 394 16.38 -10.12 1.20
C PRO A 394 17.75 -10.27 0.53
N GLN A 395 18.07 -11.47 0.04
CA GLN A 395 19.41 -11.76 -0.54
C GLN A 395 19.76 -10.86 -1.72
N GLU A 396 18.78 -10.53 -2.57
CA GLU A 396 18.95 -9.64 -3.73
C GLU A 396 19.37 -8.22 -3.32
N GLU A 397 18.75 -7.67 -2.29
CA GLU A 397 19.10 -6.34 -1.78
C GLU A 397 20.46 -6.34 -1.04
N GLN A 398 20.82 -7.45 -0.39
CA GLN A 398 22.15 -7.61 0.19
C GLN A 398 23.24 -7.60 -0.88
N MET A 399 23.00 -8.28 -2.02
CA MET A 399 23.94 -8.26 -3.15
C MET A 399 24.05 -6.88 -3.79
N ALA A 400 22.92 -6.21 -4.04
CA ALA A 400 22.92 -4.85 -4.60
C ALA A 400 23.69 -3.86 -3.70
N ARG A 401 23.45 -3.89 -2.39
CA ARG A 401 24.20 -3.03 -1.43
C ARG A 401 25.70 -3.35 -1.40
N ARG A 402 26.08 -4.62 -1.46
CA ARG A 402 27.50 -5.00 -1.53
C ARG A 402 28.19 -4.48 -2.80
N ILE A 403 27.46 -4.42 -3.93
CA ILE A 403 27.95 -3.85 -5.18
C ILE A 403 28.14 -2.34 -5.03
N ASP A 404 27.14 -1.63 -4.47
CA ASP A 404 27.20 -0.18 -4.23
C ASP A 404 28.30 0.21 -3.24
N GLU A 405 28.47 -0.54 -2.17
CA GLU A 405 29.56 -0.33 -1.21
C GLU A 405 30.94 -0.56 -1.84
N ARG A 406 31.08 -1.58 -2.71
CA ARG A 406 32.34 -1.81 -3.45
C ARG A 406 32.60 -0.68 -4.43
N ALA A 407 31.57 -0.24 -5.17
CA ALA A 407 31.69 0.89 -6.10
C ALA A 407 32.06 2.19 -5.35
N SER A 408 31.43 2.45 -4.21
CA SER A 408 31.71 3.61 -3.37
C SER A 408 33.12 3.59 -2.77
N ARG A 409 33.60 2.42 -2.32
CA ARG A 409 35.00 2.25 -1.86
C ARG A 409 35.98 2.46 -3.00
N PHE A 410 35.71 1.91 -4.17
CA PHE A 410 36.55 2.09 -5.35
C PHE A 410 36.66 3.55 -5.79
N CYS A 411 35.54 4.30 -5.79
CA CYS A 411 35.54 5.74 -6.06
C CYS A 411 36.32 6.53 -4.99
N ARG A 412 36.21 6.14 -3.72
CA ARG A 412 36.95 6.78 -2.62
C ARG A 412 38.44 6.55 -2.73
N GLU A 413 38.87 5.32 -3.01
CA GLU A 413 40.28 4.97 -3.23
C GLU A 413 40.86 5.67 -4.47
N GLN A 414 40.08 5.83 -5.54
CA GLN A 414 40.50 6.60 -6.72
C GLN A 414 40.67 8.08 -6.41
N ASN A 415 39.76 8.68 -5.65
CA ASN A 415 39.87 10.07 -5.21
C ASN A 415 41.05 10.30 -4.27
N GLU A 416 41.33 9.36 -3.34
CA GLU A 416 42.51 9.42 -2.46
C GLU A 416 43.83 9.25 -3.23
N ARG A 417 43.85 8.41 -4.26
CA ARG A 417 45.00 8.30 -5.18
C ARG A 417 45.21 9.58 -5.98
N ALA A 418 44.13 10.15 -6.54
CA ALA A 418 44.20 11.40 -7.29
C ALA A 418 44.69 12.57 -6.41
N SER A 419 44.24 12.65 -5.15
CA SER A 419 44.71 13.68 -4.21
C SER A 419 46.18 13.49 -3.82
N ARG A 420 46.70 12.26 -3.69
CA ARG A 420 48.11 12.00 -3.46
C ARG A 420 48.98 12.42 -4.64
N PHE A 421 48.54 12.21 -5.87
CA PHE A 421 49.25 12.69 -7.06
C PHE A 421 49.32 14.22 -7.14
N LEU A 422 48.30 14.93 -6.68
CA LEU A 422 48.27 16.39 -6.68
C LEU A 422 49.17 17.01 -5.55
N PHE A 423 49.50 16.25 -4.51
CA PHE A 423 50.40 16.70 -3.43
C PHE A 423 51.88 16.36 -3.69
N ASP A 424 52.21 15.43 -4.58
CA ASP A 424 53.59 15.01 -4.88
C ASP A 424 54.29 15.89 -5.95
N GLU A 425 53.54 16.69 -6.73
CA GLU A 425 54.10 17.65 -7.69
C GLU A 425 54.62 18.94 -7.04
N SER A 426 54.46 19.14 -5.73
CA SER A 426 54.96 20.32 -5.03
C SER A 426 56.39 20.17 -4.43
N ALA A 427 57.04 19.01 -4.65
CA ALA A 427 58.32 18.68 -4.01
C ALA A 427 59.54 18.65 -4.96
N SER A 428 59.47 19.23 -6.16
CA SER A 428 60.66 19.34 -7.03
C SER A 428 60.78 20.70 -7.68
N GLN A 429 61.30 21.69 -6.96
CA GLN A 429 61.94 22.86 -7.62
C GLN A 429 63.46 22.73 -7.52
N PRO A 430 64.21 22.80 -8.64
CA PRO A 430 65.63 22.89 -8.61
C PRO A 430 66.07 24.33 -8.34
N SER A 431 66.95 24.46 -7.36
CA SER A 431 67.67 25.69 -7.03
C SER A 431 68.59 26.15 -8.18
N TYR A 432 68.40 27.36 -8.69
CA TYR A 432 69.44 28.11 -9.43
C TYR A 432 69.63 29.50 -8.81
N GLY A 433 70.88 29.85 -8.64
CA GLY A 433 71.38 30.91 -7.77
C GLY A 433 71.25 32.34 -8.32
N ARG A 434 71.44 33.19 -7.38
CA ARG A 434 71.89 34.58 -7.33
C ARG A 434 72.16 35.33 -8.64
N SER A 435 71.57 36.49 -8.75
CA SER A 435 72.42 37.73 -8.70
C SER A 435 71.54 38.97 -8.45
N SER A 436 72.12 39.84 -7.72
CA SER A 436 71.67 41.10 -7.18
C SER A 436 71.61 42.21 -8.25
N SER A 437 70.64 43.12 -8.16
CA SER A 437 70.92 44.56 -8.26
C SER A 437 69.73 45.41 -7.80
N ASN A 438 70.08 46.41 -7.00
CA ASN A 438 69.27 47.49 -6.43
C ASN A 438 68.57 48.33 -7.56
N LEU A 439 67.43 48.95 -7.27
CA LEU A 439 67.29 50.40 -7.09
C LEU A 439 65.79 50.82 -6.98
N SER A 440 65.54 51.46 -5.91
CA SER A 440 64.73 52.66 -5.64
C SER A 440 63.40 52.96 -6.31
N GLY A 441 62.43 53.23 -5.48
CA GLY A 441 61.67 54.47 -5.55
C GLY A 441 60.26 54.43 -6.14
N GLY A 442 59.29 54.86 -5.34
CA GLY A 442 58.17 55.63 -5.89
C GLY A 442 56.77 55.12 -5.61
N GLN A 443 56.22 55.61 -4.54
CA GLN A 443 54.85 56.12 -4.30
C GLN A 443 53.67 55.69 -5.18
N LYS A 444 52.60 55.22 -4.47
CA LYS A 444 51.15 55.55 -4.55
C LYS A 444 50.39 55.37 -5.87
N SER A 445 49.36 54.52 -5.83
CA SER A 445 47.99 54.98 -5.88
C SER A 445 47.01 53.81 -5.94
N PHE A 446 45.88 53.99 -5.29
CA PHE A 446 44.69 53.15 -5.30
C PHE A 446 44.14 52.98 -6.72
N PHE A 447 43.84 51.74 -7.12
CA PHE A 447 42.77 51.50 -8.11
C PHE A 447 42.08 50.18 -7.81
N VAL A 448 40.78 50.24 -7.73
CA VAL A 448 39.81 49.15 -7.69
C VAL A 448 39.89 48.44 -9.06
N GLY A 449 40.20 47.18 -9.08
CA GLY A 449 40.23 46.35 -10.31
C GLY A 449 39.36 45.14 -10.16
N GLU A 450 38.43 45.01 -11.07
CA GLU A 450 37.43 43.97 -11.26
C GLU A 450 38.03 42.54 -11.18
N ARG A 451 37.23 41.62 -10.60
CA ARG A 451 37.51 40.18 -10.63
C ARG A 451 37.34 39.66 -12.06
N PRO A 452 38.28 38.85 -12.58
CA PRO A 452 38.08 38.19 -13.85
C PRO A 452 37.02 37.09 -13.73
N LYS A 453 36.07 37.08 -14.65
CA LYS A 453 35.07 36.02 -14.83
C LYS A 453 35.78 34.73 -15.15
N ALA A 454 35.55 33.67 -14.37
CA ALA A 454 35.98 32.32 -14.72
C ALA A 454 35.22 31.85 -15.97
N GLU A 455 35.95 31.59 -17.05
CA GLU A 455 35.43 30.89 -18.22
C GLU A 455 35.10 29.45 -17.86
N ILE A 456 33.82 29.11 -17.98
CA ILE A 456 33.35 27.73 -17.86
C ILE A 456 33.77 26.99 -19.12
N ILE A 457 34.81 26.18 -19.04
CA ILE A 457 35.19 25.23 -20.07
C ILE A 457 34.09 24.18 -20.17
N ARG A 458 33.25 24.27 -21.20
CA ARG A 458 32.28 23.25 -21.54
C ARG A 458 33.02 22.09 -22.23
N PRO A 459 32.83 20.82 -21.77
CA PRO A 459 33.41 19.68 -22.48
C PRO A 459 32.77 19.58 -23.86
N SER A 460 33.62 19.42 -24.88
CA SER A 460 33.24 19.22 -26.29
C SER A 460 32.51 17.88 -26.43
N VAL A 461 31.26 17.94 -26.84
CA VAL A 461 30.44 16.77 -27.19
C VAL A 461 30.91 16.21 -28.54
N PRO A 462 31.11 14.89 -28.68
CA PRO A 462 31.49 14.30 -29.97
C PRO A 462 30.38 14.51 -31.02
N ARG A 463 30.76 14.98 -32.19
CA ARG A 463 29.87 15.30 -33.32
C ARG A 463 29.43 14.06 -34.10
N ASN A 464 28.76 13.10 -33.47
CA ASN A 464 28.10 12.00 -34.21
C ASN A 464 26.88 11.48 -33.43
N LEU A 465 25.91 12.38 -33.16
CA LEU A 465 24.57 11.98 -32.77
C LEU A 465 23.65 12.32 -33.93
N THR A 466 23.25 11.30 -34.68
CA THR A 466 22.13 11.37 -35.62
C THR A 466 20.86 11.60 -34.81
N LYS A 467 20.11 12.68 -35.17
CA LYS A 467 18.77 12.93 -34.63
C LYS A 467 17.88 11.74 -34.96
N VAL A 468 17.54 10.94 -33.96
CA VAL A 468 16.39 10.04 -34.04
C VAL A 468 15.16 10.93 -34.01
N GLY A 469 14.38 10.93 -35.08
CA GLY A 469 13.14 11.69 -35.20
C GLY A 469 12.20 11.33 -34.02
N LEU A 470 11.53 12.34 -33.48
CA LEU A 470 10.40 12.13 -32.58
C LEU A 470 9.37 11.24 -33.30
N ALA A 471 9.36 9.96 -32.95
CA ALA A 471 8.24 9.10 -33.27
C ALA A 471 7.05 9.62 -32.47
N THR A 472 6.03 10.04 -33.17
CA THR A 472 4.69 10.31 -32.65
C THR A 472 4.31 9.21 -31.68
N VAL A 473 3.96 9.60 -30.45
CA VAL A 473 3.40 8.71 -29.45
C VAL A 473 2.08 8.17 -30.02
N SER A 474 2.16 7.01 -30.67
CA SER A 474 0.99 6.22 -30.98
C SER A 474 0.40 5.71 -29.67
N LYS A 475 -0.92 5.87 -29.51
CA LYS A 475 -1.72 5.25 -28.45
C LYS A 475 -1.25 3.80 -28.25
N PRO A 476 -1.18 3.29 -26.99
CA PRO A 476 -0.93 1.88 -26.80
C PRO A 476 -2.11 1.10 -27.41
N SER A 477 -1.90 0.58 -28.60
CA SER A 477 -2.69 -0.51 -29.13
C SER A 477 -2.46 -1.69 -28.17
N ALA A 478 -3.52 -2.41 -27.83
CA ALA A 478 -3.44 -3.68 -27.14
C ALA A 478 -2.32 -4.51 -27.81
N ALA A 479 -1.21 -4.64 -27.12
CA ALA A 479 -0.10 -5.44 -27.58
C ALA A 479 -0.57 -6.89 -27.55
N GLY A 480 -0.83 -7.43 -28.73
CA GLY A 480 -0.96 -8.86 -28.90
C GLY A 480 0.33 -9.48 -28.35
N THR A 481 0.19 -10.19 -27.27
CA THR A 481 1.26 -11.00 -26.68
C THR A 481 1.64 -12.04 -27.73
N LEU A 482 2.90 -11.97 -28.20
CA LEU A 482 3.50 -13.10 -28.92
C LEU A 482 3.42 -14.32 -28.00
N PRO A 483 3.08 -15.51 -28.51
CA PRO A 483 3.06 -16.72 -27.68
C PRO A 483 4.47 -16.92 -27.12
N VAL A 484 4.63 -16.65 -25.84
CA VAL A 484 5.88 -16.96 -25.13
C VAL A 484 5.89 -18.48 -24.98
N ASN A 485 6.78 -19.15 -25.70
CA ASN A 485 7.01 -20.58 -25.53
C ASN A 485 7.67 -20.80 -24.15
N VAL A 486 6.84 -21.10 -23.16
CA VAL A 486 7.30 -21.49 -21.83
C VAL A 486 7.48 -23.00 -21.81
N LEU A 487 8.62 -23.44 -21.29
CA LEU A 487 8.96 -24.85 -21.16
C LEU A 487 9.00 -25.27 -19.68
N ALA A 488 8.67 -26.52 -19.42
CA ALA A 488 8.84 -27.11 -18.09
C ALA A 488 10.31 -27.00 -17.63
N GLY A 489 10.53 -26.61 -16.39
CA GLY A 489 11.86 -26.38 -15.81
C GLY A 489 12.36 -24.94 -15.91
N GLN A 490 11.64 -24.04 -16.61
CA GLN A 490 12.00 -22.63 -16.64
C GLN A 490 11.51 -21.91 -15.39
N VAL A 491 12.21 -20.81 -15.04
CA VAL A 491 11.80 -19.88 -13.97
C VAL A 491 11.08 -18.71 -14.61
N ILE A 492 9.90 -18.38 -14.07
CA ILE A 492 9.15 -17.21 -14.51
C ILE A 492 8.98 -16.21 -13.36
N GLU A 493 8.91 -14.94 -13.71
CA GLU A 493 8.53 -13.84 -12.82
C GLU A 493 7.14 -13.36 -13.22
N HIS A 494 6.15 -13.63 -12.36
CA HIS A 494 4.76 -13.24 -12.57
C HIS A 494 4.47 -11.94 -11.83
N GLU A 495 3.76 -11.00 -12.47
CA GLU A 495 3.49 -9.67 -11.90
C GLU A 495 2.81 -9.70 -10.53
N ARG A 496 2.01 -10.74 -10.25
CA ARG A 496 1.21 -10.85 -9.02
C ARG A 496 1.75 -11.86 -8.02
N PHE A 497 2.27 -12.98 -8.50
CA PHE A 497 2.69 -14.11 -7.65
C PHE A 497 4.19 -14.20 -7.45
N GLY A 498 4.97 -13.32 -8.09
CA GLY A 498 6.42 -13.29 -8.00
C GLY A 498 7.11 -14.42 -8.77
N ILE A 499 8.25 -14.89 -8.25
CA ILE A 499 9.07 -15.92 -8.92
C ILE A 499 8.48 -17.30 -8.67
N GLY A 500 8.40 -18.09 -9.75
CA GLY A 500 7.94 -19.47 -9.71
C GLY A 500 8.63 -20.36 -10.74
N ASP A 501 8.71 -21.66 -10.42
CA ASP A 501 9.27 -22.70 -11.28
C ASP A 501 8.13 -23.36 -12.07
N VAL A 502 8.27 -23.44 -13.39
CA VAL A 502 7.31 -24.09 -14.27
C VAL A 502 7.46 -25.60 -14.15
N ILE A 503 6.48 -26.26 -13.53
CA ILE A 503 6.50 -27.71 -13.33
C ILE A 503 6.09 -28.43 -14.62
N LYS A 504 5.02 -27.97 -15.27
CA LYS A 504 4.39 -28.64 -16.40
C LYS A 504 3.73 -27.61 -17.32
N VAL A 505 3.76 -27.88 -18.62
CA VAL A 505 2.98 -27.14 -19.63
C VAL A 505 2.10 -28.13 -20.38
N GLU A 506 0.81 -27.84 -20.46
CA GLU A 506 -0.21 -28.66 -21.10
C GLU A 506 -0.92 -27.87 -22.21
N GLY A 507 -1.28 -28.55 -23.28
CA GLY A 507 -1.97 -27.94 -24.42
C GLY A 507 -1.01 -27.33 -25.44
N THR A 508 -1.58 -26.83 -26.53
CA THR A 508 -0.82 -26.19 -27.62
C THR A 508 -1.53 -24.91 -28.07
N GLY A 509 -0.76 -23.90 -28.42
CA GLY A 509 -1.26 -22.62 -28.91
C GLY A 509 -1.87 -21.75 -27.80
N GLU A 510 -2.96 -21.03 -28.11
CA GLU A 510 -3.57 -20.02 -27.21
C GLU A 510 -4.18 -20.60 -25.92
N ASN A 511 -4.49 -21.89 -25.89
CA ASN A 511 -5.09 -22.55 -24.73
C ASN A 511 -4.08 -23.33 -23.88
N SER A 512 -2.78 -23.07 -24.06
CA SER A 512 -1.72 -23.69 -23.25
C SER A 512 -1.83 -23.26 -21.79
N LYS A 513 -1.77 -24.24 -20.89
CA LYS A 513 -1.77 -24.04 -19.44
C LYS A 513 -0.43 -24.43 -18.85
N ALA A 514 0.14 -23.58 -18.00
CA ALA A 514 1.33 -23.86 -17.25
C ALA A 514 0.99 -24.08 -15.77
N THR A 515 1.46 -25.19 -15.19
CA THR A 515 1.46 -25.38 -13.74
C THR A 515 2.77 -24.83 -13.21
N VAL A 516 2.68 -23.81 -12.39
CA VAL A 516 3.81 -23.06 -11.83
C VAL A 516 3.80 -23.18 -10.31
N ARG A 517 4.94 -23.52 -9.72
CA ARG A 517 5.13 -23.50 -8.27
C ARG A 517 5.79 -22.19 -7.89
N PHE A 518 5.02 -21.25 -7.39
CA PHE A 518 5.50 -19.97 -6.89
C PHE A 518 6.12 -20.14 -5.49
N ARG A 519 7.16 -19.35 -5.21
CA ARG A 519 7.89 -19.42 -3.92
C ARG A 519 7.01 -19.12 -2.72
N ASN A 520 6.07 -18.19 -2.85
CA ASN A 520 5.23 -17.71 -1.75
C ASN A 520 3.74 -18.06 -1.93
N ALA A 521 3.24 -18.18 -3.16
CA ALA A 521 1.84 -18.40 -3.47
C ALA A 521 1.45 -19.87 -3.73
N GLY A 522 2.42 -20.82 -3.60
CA GLY A 522 2.19 -22.23 -3.85
C GLY A 522 2.04 -22.60 -5.32
N GLU A 523 1.42 -23.75 -5.62
CA GLU A 523 1.19 -24.19 -7.00
C GLU A 523 -0.06 -23.51 -7.58
N LYS A 524 0.09 -22.98 -8.80
CA LYS A 524 -0.97 -22.35 -9.58
C LYS A 524 -0.98 -22.88 -11.00
N GLN A 525 -2.17 -23.05 -11.56
CA GLN A 525 -2.34 -23.36 -12.98
C GLN A 525 -2.72 -22.08 -13.71
N LEU A 526 -1.89 -21.66 -14.65
CA LEU A 526 -2.05 -20.41 -15.39
C LEU A 526 -2.35 -20.69 -16.86
N LEU A 527 -3.34 -20.01 -17.42
CA LEU A 527 -3.61 -20.00 -18.85
C LEU A 527 -2.67 -18.97 -19.50
N LEU A 528 -1.71 -19.43 -20.30
CA LEU A 528 -0.61 -18.61 -20.82
C LEU A 528 -1.06 -17.41 -21.66
N LYS A 529 -2.25 -17.46 -22.23
CA LYS A 529 -2.87 -16.36 -22.97
C LYS A 529 -3.14 -15.12 -22.12
N PHE A 530 -3.48 -15.31 -20.85
CA PHE A 530 -3.87 -14.24 -19.94
C PHE A 530 -2.82 -13.94 -18.86
N ALA A 531 -1.93 -14.90 -18.60
CA ALA A 531 -0.91 -14.76 -17.56
C ALA A 531 0.15 -13.71 -17.95
N ARG A 532 0.37 -12.74 -17.05
CA ARG A 532 1.37 -11.68 -17.23
C ARG A 532 2.65 -12.05 -16.51
N PHE A 533 3.63 -12.57 -17.24
CA PHE A 533 4.89 -13.01 -16.70
C PHE A 533 6.06 -12.73 -17.66
N LYS A 534 7.27 -12.81 -17.10
CA LYS A 534 8.53 -12.81 -17.84
C LYS A 534 9.28 -14.09 -17.54
N VAL A 535 9.94 -14.67 -18.53
CA VAL A 535 10.88 -15.77 -18.30
C VAL A 535 12.17 -15.19 -17.76
N VAL A 536 12.63 -15.71 -16.63
CA VAL A 536 13.89 -15.33 -16.00
C VAL A 536 14.88 -16.43 -16.37
N GLU A 537 15.98 -16.05 -17.07
CA GLU A 537 17.05 -16.98 -17.45
C GLU A 537 17.86 -17.45 -16.23
#